data_029ab0422f39fec02db02f52208082ca
#
_entry.id   029ab0422f39fec02db02f52208082ca
#
_cell.length_a   1.000
_cell.length_b   1.000
_cell.length_c   1.000
_cell.angle_alpha   90.00
_cell.angle_beta   90.00
_cell.angle_gamma   90.00
#
_symmetry.space_group_name_H-M   'P 1'
#
loop_
_entity.id
_entity.type
_entity.pdbx_description
1 polymer ?
#
loop_
_entity_poly.entity_id
_entity_poly.type
_entity_poly.pdbx_seq_one_letter_code
_entity_poly.pdbx_strand_id
1 'polypeptide(L)'
;MIGKENLRKNLTGNMAFYSYLPCKMQEYDVIVDDLMKKQMERLHGLFGELNKRLTETGDEVLEGLMDSEAHASWILASGKRPSPFMIQTSGVADELAKENVNNIKRAYRYAREALKKYPLCSRLFCNIHYIVCESVAYDKKYRGEYRNSPVWIGKEGSSIREASFVPPVDSDMIEALSDLETFINYSDMDVFLKAAMIHYQFEMIHPFIDANGRVGRILNGLFLCEAGVLPTPVLLFSQALLSSADDYYQNIQYTNLSQDMNSWIHFFLLRLECGVRETLGAFSFQSR
;
A
#
# COMPACT_ATOMS: atom_id res chain seq x y z
N MET A 1 -22.82 -6.20 -6.50
CA MET A 1 -23.05 -6.70 -5.12
C MET A 1 -21.97 -7.69 -4.88
N ILE A 2 -21.18 -7.53 -3.79
CA ILE A 2 -20.22 -8.56 -3.36
C ILE A 2 -20.96 -9.87 -3.34
N GLY A 3 -20.42 -10.92 -3.94
CA GLY A 3 -21.02 -12.25 -3.88
C GLY A 3 -21.26 -12.62 -2.42
N LYS A 4 -22.39 -13.19 -2.09
CA LYS A 4 -22.71 -13.59 -0.70
C LYS A 4 -21.66 -14.54 -0.11
N GLU A 5 -20.87 -15.14 -0.96
CA GLU A 5 -19.79 -16.11 -0.64
C GLU A 5 -18.60 -15.44 0.04
N ASN A 6 -18.34 -14.15 -0.25
CA ASN A 6 -17.21 -13.40 0.29
C ASN A 6 -17.61 -12.50 1.47
N LEU A 7 -18.72 -12.81 2.13
CA LEU A 7 -19.21 -12.06 3.28
C LEU A 7 -19.47 -12.99 4.47
N ARG A 8 -18.90 -12.67 5.59
CA ARG A 8 -19.21 -13.30 6.88
C ARG A 8 -20.19 -12.46 7.67
N LYS A 9 -21.30 -13.07 8.10
CA LYS A 9 -22.22 -12.44 9.04
C LYS A 9 -21.66 -12.50 10.45
N ASN A 10 -21.53 -11.36 11.06
CA ASN A 10 -21.08 -11.21 12.45
C ASN A 10 -22.24 -10.76 13.32
N LEU A 11 -22.35 -11.32 14.52
CA LEU A 11 -23.40 -11.06 15.48
C LEU A 11 -24.81 -11.40 14.95
N THR A 12 -25.83 -11.16 15.73
CA THR A 12 -27.24 -11.48 15.42
C THR A 12 -28.15 -10.32 15.81
N GLY A 13 -29.39 -10.34 15.30
CA GLY A 13 -30.39 -9.33 15.62
C GLY A 13 -30.00 -7.94 15.12
N ASN A 14 -30.30 -6.93 15.91
CA ASN A 14 -30.07 -5.53 15.58
C ASN A 14 -28.58 -5.12 15.58
N MET A 15 -27.69 -6.00 16.07
CA MET A 15 -26.25 -5.78 16.07
C MET A 15 -25.54 -6.46 14.91
N ALA A 16 -26.25 -7.18 14.05
CA ALA A 16 -25.65 -7.91 12.93
C ALA A 16 -25.03 -6.95 11.90
N PHE A 17 -23.85 -7.31 11.43
CA PHE A 17 -23.16 -6.69 10.30
C PHE A 17 -22.44 -7.76 9.47
N TYR A 18 -21.99 -7.39 8.28
CA TYR A 18 -21.23 -8.27 7.40
C TYR A 18 -19.83 -7.73 7.23
N SER A 19 -18.82 -8.60 7.41
CA SER A 19 -17.43 -8.31 7.07
C SER A 19 -17.01 -9.06 5.82
N TYR A 20 -16.02 -8.54 5.13
CA TYR A 20 -15.39 -9.20 4.00
C TYR A 20 -14.69 -10.48 4.47
N LEU A 21 -14.80 -11.55 3.66
CA LEU A 21 -14.06 -12.79 3.82
C LEU A 21 -13.07 -12.87 2.66
N PRO A 22 -11.76 -12.65 2.90
CA PRO A 22 -10.76 -12.67 1.84
C PRO A 22 -10.66 -14.05 1.20
N CYS A 23 -10.55 -14.09 -0.14
CA CYS A 23 -10.11 -15.28 -0.84
C CYS A 23 -8.65 -15.57 -0.48
N LYS A 24 -8.27 -16.83 -0.50
CA LYS A 24 -6.85 -17.20 -0.42
C LYS A 24 -6.12 -16.73 -1.67
N MET A 25 -4.85 -16.37 -1.52
CA MET A 25 -4.06 -15.80 -2.61
C MET A 25 -3.99 -16.72 -3.85
N GLN A 26 -3.99 -18.03 -3.64
CA GLN A 26 -3.98 -19.02 -4.71
C GLN A 26 -5.34 -19.27 -5.39
N GLU A 27 -6.43 -18.75 -4.80
CA GLU A 27 -7.80 -18.90 -5.32
C GLU A 27 -8.19 -17.78 -6.29
N TYR A 28 -7.38 -16.70 -6.37
CA TYR A 28 -7.61 -15.67 -7.37
C TYR A 28 -7.34 -16.20 -8.77
N ASP A 29 -8.36 -16.09 -9.64
CA ASP A 29 -8.23 -16.46 -11.06
C ASP A 29 -7.50 -15.32 -11.80
N VAL A 30 -6.19 -15.52 -12.02
CA VAL A 30 -5.35 -14.56 -12.73
C VAL A 30 -5.02 -15.09 -14.10
N ILE A 31 -5.60 -14.49 -15.14
CA ILE A 31 -5.35 -14.82 -16.54
C ILE A 31 -4.36 -13.80 -17.12
N VAL A 32 -3.13 -14.25 -17.34
CA VAL A 32 -2.07 -13.40 -17.90
C VAL A 32 -2.31 -13.20 -19.40
N ASP A 33 -2.94 -12.10 -19.77
CA ASP A 33 -3.21 -11.73 -21.16
C ASP A 33 -2.00 -11.07 -21.85
N ASP A 34 -2.12 -10.81 -23.15
CA ASP A 34 -1.03 -10.23 -23.96
C ASP A 34 -0.72 -8.77 -23.58
N LEU A 35 -1.68 -8.04 -23.02
CA LEU A 35 -1.44 -6.69 -22.53
C LEU A 35 -0.59 -6.72 -21.25
N MET A 36 -0.92 -7.60 -20.30
CA MET A 36 -0.12 -7.82 -19.09
C MET A 36 1.32 -8.23 -19.43
N LYS A 37 1.50 -9.18 -20.37
CA LYS A 37 2.83 -9.61 -20.82
C LYS A 37 3.66 -8.42 -21.31
N LYS A 38 3.09 -7.60 -22.19
CA LYS A 38 3.75 -6.40 -22.72
C LYS A 38 4.03 -5.36 -21.64
N GLN A 39 3.14 -5.20 -20.65
CA GLN A 39 3.37 -4.31 -19.53
C GLN A 39 4.53 -4.81 -18.66
N MET A 40 4.56 -6.10 -18.32
CA MET A 40 5.65 -6.70 -17.55
C MET A 40 7.00 -6.60 -18.26
N GLU A 41 7.05 -6.89 -19.57
CA GLU A 41 8.28 -6.71 -20.37
C GLU A 41 8.80 -5.27 -20.31
N ARG A 42 7.91 -4.28 -20.43
CA ARG A 42 8.30 -2.87 -20.30
C ARG A 42 8.78 -2.54 -18.88
N LEU A 43 8.09 -3.05 -17.87
CA LEU A 43 8.48 -2.84 -16.47
C LEU A 43 9.86 -3.45 -16.18
N HIS A 44 10.14 -4.68 -16.62
CA HIS A 44 11.47 -5.26 -16.48
C HIS A 44 12.57 -4.39 -17.09
N GLY A 45 12.33 -3.83 -18.28
CA GLY A 45 13.28 -2.90 -18.92
C GLY A 45 13.46 -1.60 -18.12
N LEU A 46 12.36 -0.97 -17.70
CA LEU A 46 12.37 0.28 -16.94
C LEU A 46 13.01 0.11 -15.55
N PHE A 47 12.71 -0.97 -14.85
CA PHE A 47 13.33 -1.28 -13.56
C PHE A 47 14.81 -1.58 -13.70
N GLY A 48 15.24 -2.21 -14.80
CA GLY A 48 16.66 -2.41 -15.10
C GLY A 48 17.41 -1.08 -15.25
N GLU A 49 16.82 -0.09 -15.93
CA GLU A 49 17.36 1.26 -16.05
C GLU A 49 17.36 1.98 -14.68
N LEU A 50 16.23 1.93 -13.97
CA LEU A 50 16.09 2.57 -12.67
C LEU A 50 17.08 1.99 -11.66
N ASN A 51 17.26 0.67 -11.62
CA ASN A 51 18.19 0.00 -10.73
C ASN A 51 19.64 0.52 -10.93
N LYS A 52 20.07 0.61 -12.20
CA LYS A 52 21.35 1.19 -12.53
C LYS A 52 21.49 2.63 -12.01
N ARG A 53 20.50 3.48 -12.26
CA ARG A 53 20.50 4.87 -11.79
C ARG A 53 20.56 4.97 -10.27
N LEU A 54 19.72 4.23 -9.56
CA LEU A 54 19.69 4.24 -8.09
C LEU A 54 21.00 3.76 -7.46
N THR A 55 21.68 2.80 -8.09
CA THR A 55 22.96 2.28 -7.60
C THR A 55 24.11 3.30 -7.74
N GLU A 56 24.04 4.14 -8.77
CA GLU A 56 25.02 5.19 -9.07
C GLU A 56 24.72 6.51 -8.34
N THR A 57 23.59 6.61 -7.63
CA THR A 57 23.04 7.86 -7.08
C THR A 57 23.53 8.08 -5.64
N GLY A 58 23.88 9.34 -5.34
CA GLY A 58 24.25 9.75 -3.98
C GLY A 58 23.05 9.86 -3.02
N ASP A 59 23.34 9.81 -1.73
CA ASP A 59 22.35 9.78 -0.65
C ASP A 59 21.39 11.00 -0.67
N GLU A 60 21.86 12.17 -1.06
CA GLU A 60 21.05 13.40 -1.10
C GLU A 60 19.86 13.27 -2.07
N VAL A 61 20.10 12.68 -3.24
CA VAL A 61 19.06 12.43 -4.25
C VAL A 61 18.06 11.39 -3.77
N LEU A 62 18.57 10.31 -3.17
CA LEU A 62 17.73 9.26 -2.58
C LEU A 62 16.82 9.82 -1.47
N GLU A 63 17.34 10.71 -0.64
CA GLU A 63 16.56 11.41 0.38
C GLU A 63 15.48 12.30 -0.22
N GLY A 64 15.78 13.04 -1.29
CA GLY A 64 14.79 13.87 -2.00
C GLY A 64 13.66 13.04 -2.63
N LEU A 65 13.99 11.90 -3.23
CA LEU A 65 13.00 10.96 -3.76
C LEU A 65 12.13 10.36 -2.64
N MET A 66 12.77 9.95 -1.54
CA MET A 66 12.06 9.42 -0.37
C MET A 66 11.14 10.47 0.26
N ASP A 67 11.56 11.73 0.29
CA ASP A 67 10.73 12.84 0.77
C ASP A 67 9.49 13.04 -0.10
N SER A 68 9.65 13.04 -1.42
CA SER A 68 8.56 13.16 -2.38
C SER A 68 7.55 12.00 -2.26
N GLU A 69 8.04 10.76 -2.15
CA GLU A 69 7.20 9.57 -1.97
C GLU A 69 6.45 9.61 -0.63
N ALA A 70 7.11 9.99 0.45
CA ALA A 70 6.50 10.09 1.78
C ALA A 70 5.42 11.18 1.83
N HIS A 71 5.64 12.33 1.20
CA HIS A 71 4.64 13.40 1.08
C HIS A 71 3.42 12.92 0.29
N ALA A 72 3.62 12.32 -0.88
CA ALA A 72 2.53 11.80 -1.70
C ALA A 72 1.73 10.72 -0.95
N SER A 73 2.43 9.83 -0.23
CA SER A 73 1.80 8.80 0.61
C SER A 73 0.96 9.38 1.74
N TRP A 74 1.43 10.46 2.37
CA TRP A 74 0.68 11.17 3.39
C TRP A 74 -0.58 11.86 2.81
N ILE A 75 -0.44 12.58 1.70
CA ILE A 75 -1.55 13.28 1.04
C ILE A 75 -2.63 12.28 0.60
N LEU A 76 -2.25 11.18 -0.01
CA LEU A 76 -3.17 10.13 -0.45
C LEU A 76 -3.95 9.53 0.73
N ALA A 77 -3.30 9.34 1.89
CA ALA A 77 -3.94 8.81 3.09
C ALA A 77 -4.86 9.82 3.78
N SER A 78 -4.53 11.11 3.73
CA SER A 78 -5.31 12.15 4.42
C SER A 78 -6.60 12.53 3.68
N GLY A 79 -6.79 12.09 2.43
CA GLY A 79 -7.91 12.49 1.57
C GLY A 79 -7.94 13.99 1.24
N LYS A 80 -6.98 14.74 1.73
CA LYS A 80 -6.86 16.18 1.49
C LYS A 80 -5.99 16.39 0.26
N ARG A 81 -6.62 16.57 -0.90
CA ARG A 81 -5.91 17.15 -2.05
C ARG A 81 -5.38 18.52 -1.59
N PRO A 82 -4.07 18.80 -1.75
CA PRO A 82 -3.57 20.13 -1.45
C PRO A 82 -4.29 21.09 -2.39
N SER A 83 -5.17 21.92 -1.82
CA SER A 83 -5.61 23.11 -2.55
C SER A 83 -4.36 23.97 -2.76
N PRO A 84 -4.14 24.53 -3.96
CA PRO A 84 -3.08 25.50 -4.16
C PRO A 84 -3.13 26.69 -3.17
N PHE A 85 -4.27 26.87 -2.50
CA PHE A 85 -4.52 27.88 -1.46
C PHE A 85 -4.20 27.41 -0.03
N MET A 86 -3.94 26.10 0.23
CA MET A 86 -3.70 25.61 1.60
C MET A 86 -2.28 25.83 2.12
N ILE A 87 -1.41 26.50 1.38
CA ILE A 87 -0.06 26.88 1.86
C ILE A 87 -0.14 27.91 3.01
N GLN A 88 -1.30 28.43 3.38
CA GLN A 88 -1.44 29.52 4.35
C GLN A 88 -2.31 29.25 5.59
N THR A 89 -2.72 28.04 5.91
CA THR A 89 -3.54 27.81 7.09
C THR A 89 -2.87 26.93 8.14
N SER A 90 -2.48 27.58 9.22
CA SER A 90 -2.19 27.15 10.60
C SER A 90 -1.01 26.17 10.80
N GLY A 91 0.03 26.65 11.48
CA GLY A 91 1.27 25.94 11.81
C GLY A 91 1.14 24.56 12.47
N VAL A 92 0.03 24.25 13.15
CA VAL A 92 -0.20 22.94 13.78
C VAL A 92 -0.48 21.83 12.75
N ALA A 93 -1.25 22.13 11.70
CA ALA A 93 -1.52 21.16 10.63
C ALA A 93 -0.27 20.86 9.81
N ASP A 94 0.60 21.85 9.61
CA ASP A 94 1.87 21.70 8.92
C ASP A 94 2.88 20.89 9.74
N GLU A 95 2.90 21.06 11.07
CA GLU A 95 3.77 20.31 11.97
C GLU A 95 3.37 18.82 12.01
N LEU A 96 2.08 18.53 12.10
CA LEU A 96 1.57 17.15 12.06
C LEU A 96 1.88 16.46 10.71
N ALA A 97 1.74 17.19 9.61
CA ALA A 97 2.10 16.66 8.28
C ALA A 97 3.59 16.36 8.20
N LYS A 98 4.46 17.29 8.65
CA LYS A 98 5.92 17.08 8.70
C LYS A 98 6.30 15.88 9.57
N GLU A 99 5.68 15.73 10.75
CA GLU A 99 5.92 14.60 11.63
C GLU A 99 5.57 13.27 10.96
N ASN A 100 4.38 13.19 10.34
CA ASN A 100 3.95 11.97 9.64
C ASN A 100 4.83 11.64 8.42
N VAL A 101 5.22 12.63 7.63
CA VAL A 101 6.16 12.45 6.50
C VAL A 101 7.51 11.92 7.03
N ASN A 102 8.04 12.51 8.09
CA ASN A 102 9.29 12.04 8.70
C ASN A 102 9.17 10.60 9.22
N ASN A 103 8.04 10.24 9.79
CA ASN A 103 7.81 8.87 10.27
C ASN A 103 7.74 7.87 9.12
N ILE A 104 7.12 8.22 7.99
CA ILE A 104 7.14 7.39 6.77
C ILE A 104 8.57 7.19 6.28
N LYS A 105 9.38 8.26 6.21
CA LYS A 105 10.81 8.18 5.83
C LYS A 105 11.62 7.30 6.78
N ARG A 106 11.41 7.44 8.08
CA ARG A 106 12.04 6.59 9.11
C ARG A 106 11.65 5.13 8.94
N ALA A 107 10.38 4.86 8.62
CA ALA A 107 9.89 3.51 8.38
C ALA A 107 10.55 2.88 7.14
N TYR A 108 10.74 3.62 6.05
CA TYR A 108 11.49 3.16 4.88
C TYR A 108 12.94 2.81 5.21
N ARG A 109 13.65 3.68 5.95
CA ARG A 109 15.05 3.42 6.36
C ARG A 109 15.16 2.21 7.27
N TYR A 110 14.28 2.13 8.29
CA TYR A 110 14.25 0.98 9.19
C TYR A 110 14.00 -0.33 8.43
N ALA A 111 13.00 -0.34 7.56
CA ALA A 111 12.58 -1.52 6.85
C ALA A 111 13.65 -2.02 5.85
N ARG A 112 14.35 -1.11 5.17
CA ARG A 112 15.51 -1.45 4.32
C ARG A 112 16.60 -2.17 5.11
N GLU A 113 16.92 -1.71 6.31
CA GLU A 113 17.91 -2.37 7.16
C GLU A 113 17.40 -3.70 7.74
N ALA A 114 16.10 -3.79 8.03
CA ALA A 114 15.47 -4.99 8.53
C ALA A 114 15.44 -6.12 7.48
N LEU A 115 15.20 -5.82 6.20
CA LEU A 115 15.23 -6.78 5.10
C LEU A 115 16.58 -7.49 4.93
N LYS A 116 17.68 -6.90 5.38
CA LYS A 116 18.99 -7.57 5.37
C LYS A 116 19.06 -8.73 6.36
N LYS A 117 18.10 -8.83 7.29
CA LYS A 117 18.12 -9.79 8.41
C LYS A 117 16.89 -10.69 8.43
N TYR A 118 15.76 -10.22 7.92
CA TYR A 118 14.47 -10.88 7.99
C TYR A 118 13.73 -10.73 6.67
N PRO A 119 13.00 -11.76 6.22
CA PRO A 119 12.08 -11.64 5.09
C PRO A 119 10.91 -10.73 5.43
N LEU A 120 10.12 -10.36 4.41
CA LEU A 120 8.84 -9.71 4.61
C LEU A 120 7.91 -10.65 5.39
N CYS A 121 7.50 -10.21 6.58
CA CYS A 121 6.70 -11.00 7.50
C CYS A 121 5.84 -10.09 8.39
N SER A 122 4.85 -10.68 9.02
CA SER A 122 3.91 -10.02 9.94
C SER A 122 4.60 -9.16 11.01
N ARG A 123 5.73 -9.64 11.56
CA ARG A 123 6.51 -8.85 12.53
C ARG A 123 7.07 -7.57 11.92
N LEU A 124 7.54 -7.63 10.69
CA LEU A 124 8.06 -6.44 10.01
C LEU A 124 6.94 -5.45 9.70
N PHE A 125 5.74 -5.94 9.34
CA PHE A 125 4.56 -5.09 9.14
C PHE A 125 4.21 -4.30 10.41
N CYS A 126 4.18 -4.98 11.56
CA CYS A 126 3.95 -4.36 12.87
C CYS A 126 5.01 -3.31 13.21
N ASN A 127 6.29 -3.60 12.98
CA ASN A 127 7.38 -2.65 13.26
C ASN A 127 7.30 -1.41 12.36
N ILE A 128 6.97 -1.58 11.08
CA ILE A 128 6.76 -0.47 10.12
C ILE A 128 5.58 0.38 10.61
N HIS A 129 4.45 -0.25 10.94
CA HIS A 129 3.28 0.44 11.46
C HIS A 129 3.59 1.22 12.75
N TYR A 130 4.35 0.62 13.67
CA TYR A 130 4.77 1.30 14.91
C TYR A 130 5.46 2.63 14.60
N ILE A 131 6.42 2.62 13.66
CA ILE A 131 7.19 3.82 13.29
C ILE A 131 6.31 4.84 12.56
N VAL A 132 5.48 4.38 11.61
CA VAL A 132 4.57 5.25 10.86
C VAL A 132 3.60 5.99 11.78
N CYS A 133 3.13 5.33 12.86
CA CYS A 133 2.20 5.88 13.83
C CYS A 133 2.86 6.54 15.04
N GLU A 134 4.18 6.77 15.04
CA GLU A 134 4.90 7.41 16.14
C GLU A 134 4.66 8.94 16.13
N SER A 135 3.42 9.33 16.33
CA SER A 135 2.94 10.72 16.37
C SER A 135 1.98 10.89 17.54
N VAL A 136 1.87 12.12 18.03
CA VAL A 136 0.91 12.46 19.09
C VAL A 136 -0.55 12.24 18.70
N ALA A 137 -0.84 12.17 17.39
CA ALA A 137 -2.17 11.90 16.88
C ALA A 137 -2.65 10.46 17.11
N TYR A 138 -1.74 9.53 17.43
CA TYR A 138 -2.06 8.11 17.60
C TYR A 138 -1.89 7.66 19.03
N ASP A 139 -2.90 6.95 19.56
CA ASP A 139 -2.79 6.30 20.86
C ASP A 139 -1.66 5.23 20.81
N LYS A 140 -0.74 5.33 21.76
CA LYS A 140 0.44 4.46 21.85
C LYS A 140 0.09 2.97 21.87
N LYS A 141 -1.06 2.61 22.45
CA LYS A 141 -1.50 1.20 22.58
C LYS A 141 -1.83 0.51 21.27
N TYR A 142 -2.08 1.27 20.18
CA TYR A 142 -2.40 0.70 18.87
C TYR A 142 -1.19 0.67 17.92
N ARG A 143 -0.06 1.26 18.32
CA ARG A 143 1.13 1.33 17.48
C ARG A 143 1.79 -0.03 17.37
N GLY A 144 1.91 -0.53 16.15
CA GLY A 144 2.53 -1.83 15.88
C GLY A 144 1.68 -3.05 16.25
N GLU A 145 0.43 -2.83 16.62
CA GLU A 145 -0.47 -3.90 17.01
C GLU A 145 -1.56 -4.11 15.97
N TYR A 146 -1.84 -5.35 15.63
CA TYR A 146 -3.02 -5.69 14.83
C TYR A 146 -4.27 -5.32 15.60
N ARG A 147 -5.27 -4.83 14.89
CA ARG A 147 -6.55 -4.49 15.51
C ARG A 147 -7.24 -5.73 16.10
N ASN A 148 -7.86 -5.53 17.21
CA ASN A 148 -8.69 -6.53 17.90
C ASN A 148 -10.17 -6.10 17.95
N SER A 149 -10.54 -5.15 17.11
CA SER A 149 -11.90 -4.63 16.98
C SER A 149 -12.22 -4.37 15.51
N PRO A 150 -13.50 -4.47 15.10
CA PRO A 150 -13.90 -4.14 13.75
C PRO A 150 -13.60 -2.68 13.41
N VAL A 151 -13.09 -2.45 12.19
CA VAL A 151 -13.02 -1.15 11.55
C VAL A 151 -13.87 -1.16 10.29
N TRP A 152 -14.22 0.00 9.77
CA TRP A 152 -14.99 0.09 8.53
C TRP A 152 -14.65 1.35 7.75
N ILE A 153 -14.88 1.26 6.45
CA ILE A 153 -14.74 2.37 5.51
C ILE A 153 -16.15 2.81 5.10
N GLY A 154 -16.43 4.09 5.21
CA GLY A 154 -17.74 4.65 4.89
C GLY A 154 -17.74 6.16 4.97
N LYS A 155 -18.93 6.77 4.88
CA LYS A 155 -19.09 8.21 5.10
C LYS A 155 -18.77 8.54 6.55
N GLU A 156 -18.24 9.73 6.78
CA GLU A 156 -17.98 10.22 8.12
C GLU A 156 -19.25 10.14 9.00
N GLY A 157 -19.10 9.58 10.20
CA GLY A 157 -20.22 9.36 11.14
C GLY A 157 -21.10 8.15 10.83
N SER A 158 -20.84 7.39 9.73
CA SER A 158 -21.60 6.17 9.45
C SER A 158 -21.32 5.08 10.48
N SER A 159 -22.35 4.29 10.78
CA SER A 159 -22.20 3.08 11.57
C SER A 159 -21.60 1.94 10.73
N ILE A 160 -21.09 0.90 11.39
CA ILE A 160 -20.56 -0.30 10.71
C ILE A 160 -21.59 -0.94 9.76
N ARG A 161 -22.88 -0.79 10.02
CA ARG A 161 -23.96 -1.32 9.17
C ARG A 161 -24.22 -0.51 7.91
N GLU A 162 -23.79 0.73 7.91
CA GLU A 162 -23.90 1.69 6.79
C GLU A 162 -22.58 1.81 6.02
N ALA A 163 -21.58 1.05 6.46
CA ALA A 163 -20.27 1.05 5.87
C ALA A 163 -20.27 0.60 4.41
N SER A 164 -19.47 1.21 3.58
CA SER A 164 -19.23 0.76 2.20
C SER A 164 -18.37 -0.49 2.15
N PHE A 165 -17.50 -0.67 3.16
CA PHE A 165 -16.64 -1.84 3.29
C PHE A 165 -16.31 -2.08 4.77
N VAL A 166 -16.41 -3.35 5.20
CA VAL A 166 -15.96 -3.81 6.51
C VAL A 166 -14.92 -4.89 6.28
N PRO A 167 -13.64 -4.64 6.62
CA PRO A 167 -12.56 -5.63 6.50
C PRO A 167 -12.84 -6.89 7.34
N PRO A 168 -12.11 -7.99 7.08
CA PRO A 168 -12.25 -9.24 7.85
C PRO A 168 -12.03 -8.99 9.34
N VAL A 169 -12.73 -9.73 10.17
CA VAL A 169 -12.64 -9.60 11.64
C VAL A 169 -11.84 -10.74 12.25
N ASP A 170 -11.21 -10.48 13.38
CA ASP A 170 -10.56 -11.46 14.26
C ASP A 170 -9.77 -12.57 13.52
N SER A 171 -10.23 -13.81 13.62
CA SER A 171 -9.55 -14.97 13.04
C SER A 171 -9.39 -14.91 11.52
N ASP A 172 -10.38 -14.34 10.82
CA ASP A 172 -10.33 -14.21 9.35
C ASP A 172 -9.21 -13.26 8.91
N MET A 173 -8.99 -12.20 9.67
CA MET A 173 -7.88 -11.27 9.44
C MET A 173 -6.52 -11.95 9.65
N ILE A 174 -6.38 -12.71 10.74
CA ILE A 174 -5.11 -13.41 11.04
C ILE A 174 -4.84 -14.52 10.03
N GLU A 175 -5.88 -15.28 9.63
CA GLU A 175 -5.73 -16.31 8.59
C GLU A 175 -5.32 -15.69 7.24
N ALA A 176 -5.95 -14.58 6.83
CA ALA A 176 -5.62 -13.88 5.60
C ALA A 176 -4.20 -13.27 5.63
N LEU A 177 -3.73 -12.74 6.77
CA LEU A 177 -2.36 -12.28 6.93
C LEU A 177 -1.34 -13.42 6.80
N SER A 178 -1.62 -14.58 7.38
CA SER A 178 -0.78 -15.77 7.28
C SER A 178 -0.71 -16.28 5.83
N ASP A 179 -1.83 -16.27 5.13
CA ASP A 179 -1.90 -16.65 3.70
C ASP A 179 -1.14 -15.66 2.83
N LEU A 180 -1.28 -14.35 3.07
CA LEU A 180 -0.53 -13.30 2.38
C LEU A 180 0.99 -13.44 2.60
N GLU A 181 1.43 -13.69 3.84
CA GLU A 181 2.84 -13.91 4.16
C GLU A 181 3.38 -15.16 3.46
N THR A 182 2.60 -16.24 3.39
CA THR A 182 2.93 -17.44 2.64
C THR A 182 3.07 -17.14 1.14
N PHE A 183 2.15 -16.39 0.57
CA PHE A 183 2.20 -15.99 -0.83
C PHE A 183 3.42 -15.11 -1.15
N ILE A 184 3.73 -14.14 -0.29
CA ILE A 184 4.92 -13.29 -0.42
C ILE A 184 6.19 -14.13 -0.52
N ASN A 185 6.33 -15.14 0.33
CA ASN A 185 7.58 -15.87 0.48
C ASN A 185 7.72 -17.07 -0.48
N TYR A 186 6.61 -17.66 -0.94
CA TYR A 186 6.66 -18.95 -1.64
C TYR A 186 6.00 -19.00 -3.02
N SER A 187 5.35 -17.94 -3.49
CA SER A 187 4.76 -17.90 -4.82
C SER A 187 5.82 -17.67 -5.90
N ASP A 188 5.76 -18.47 -7.00
CA ASP A 188 6.63 -18.35 -8.17
C ASP A 188 6.07 -17.39 -9.25
N MET A 189 5.00 -16.66 -8.94
CA MET A 189 4.39 -15.71 -9.87
C MET A 189 5.37 -14.59 -10.23
N ASP A 190 5.24 -14.00 -11.44
CA ASP A 190 6.00 -12.82 -11.84
C ASP A 190 5.95 -11.72 -10.77
N VAL A 191 7.08 -11.07 -10.53
CA VAL A 191 7.28 -10.11 -9.45
C VAL A 191 6.27 -8.96 -9.48
N PHE A 192 5.91 -8.47 -10.66
CA PHE A 192 4.99 -7.34 -10.78
C PHE A 192 3.54 -7.74 -10.56
N LEU A 193 3.16 -8.95 -10.98
CA LEU A 193 1.86 -9.53 -10.66
C LEU A 193 1.75 -9.79 -9.16
N LYS A 194 2.80 -10.34 -8.56
CA LYS A 194 2.88 -10.52 -7.10
C LYS A 194 2.73 -9.20 -6.35
N ALA A 195 3.45 -8.16 -6.76
CA ALA A 195 3.35 -6.83 -6.15
C ALA A 195 1.92 -6.28 -6.18
N ALA A 196 1.23 -6.43 -7.33
CA ALA A 196 -0.16 -6.02 -7.47
C ALA A 196 -1.09 -6.76 -6.50
N MET A 197 -0.96 -8.07 -6.42
CA MET A 197 -1.80 -8.90 -5.56
C MET A 197 -1.51 -8.69 -4.07
N ILE A 198 -0.24 -8.53 -3.70
CA ILE A 198 0.17 -8.23 -2.31
C ILE A 198 -0.46 -6.90 -1.87
N HIS A 199 -0.36 -5.87 -2.71
CA HIS A 199 -0.91 -4.56 -2.37
C HIS A 199 -2.43 -4.61 -2.18
N TYR A 200 -3.15 -5.23 -3.13
CA TYR A 200 -4.60 -5.39 -3.04
C TYR A 200 -5.00 -6.13 -1.77
N GLN A 201 -4.41 -7.31 -1.55
CA GLN A 201 -4.78 -8.15 -0.41
C GLN A 201 -4.49 -7.47 0.93
N PHE A 202 -3.36 -6.77 1.06
CA PHE A 202 -3.05 -6.03 2.27
C PHE A 202 -4.07 -4.91 2.55
N GLU A 203 -4.48 -4.15 1.52
CA GLU A 203 -5.51 -3.11 1.65
C GLU A 203 -6.88 -3.72 2.02
N MET A 204 -7.20 -4.91 1.49
CA MET A 204 -8.46 -5.62 1.80
C MET A 204 -8.48 -6.22 3.21
N ILE A 205 -7.36 -6.75 3.68
CA ILE A 205 -7.21 -7.25 5.06
C ILE A 205 -7.32 -6.10 6.06
N HIS A 206 -6.71 -4.96 5.75
CA HIS A 206 -6.74 -3.75 6.58
C HIS A 206 -6.41 -4.03 8.05
N PRO A 207 -5.21 -4.56 8.35
CA PRO A 207 -4.93 -5.21 9.62
C PRO A 207 -4.77 -4.27 10.82
N PHE A 208 -4.64 -2.97 10.59
CA PHE A 208 -4.43 -1.97 11.64
C PHE A 208 -5.66 -1.07 11.82
N ILE A 209 -5.73 -0.38 12.93
CA ILE A 209 -6.82 0.59 13.20
C ILE A 209 -6.74 1.80 12.25
N ASP A 210 -5.51 2.22 11.89
CA ASP A 210 -5.24 3.30 10.93
C ASP A 210 -3.91 3.01 10.22
N ALA A 211 -3.49 3.89 9.32
CA ALA A 211 -2.23 3.86 8.56
C ALA A 211 -2.05 2.68 7.60
N ASN A 212 -3.07 1.85 7.36
CA ASN A 212 -2.95 0.69 6.48
C ASN A 212 -2.40 1.06 5.10
N GLY A 213 -2.98 2.04 4.41
CA GLY A 213 -2.50 2.49 3.10
C GLY A 213 -1.05 2.99 3.10
N ARG A 214 -0.60 3.66 4.17
CA ARG A 214 0.81 4.11 4.29
C ARG A 214 1.74 2.91 4.44
N VAL A 215 1.37 1.95 5.27
CA VAL A 215 2.11 0.69 5.44
C VAL A 215 2.11 -0.13 4.15
N GLY A 216 0.96 -0.32 3.50
CA GLY A 216 0.83 -1.09 2.26
C GLY A 216 1.71 -0.55 1.13
N ARG A 217 1.81 0.79 0.98
CA ARG A 217 2.71 1.39 -0.01
C ARG A 217 4.18 1.22 0.33
N ILE A 218 4.57 1.28 1.61
CA ILE A 218 5.93 0.94 2.05
C ILE A 218 6.24 -0.53 1.74
N LEU A 219 5.32 -1.45 2.06
CA LEU A 219 5.49 -2.88 1.78
C LEU A 219 5.72 -3.17 0.30
N ASN A 220 5.08 -2.42 -0.58
CA ASN A 220 5.29 -2.56 -2.03
C ASN A 220 6.74 -2.29 -2.44
N GLY A 221 7.32 -1.17 -2.00
CA GLY A 221 8.72 -0.85 -2.27
C GLY A 221 9.67 -1.89 -1.67
N LEU A 222 9.36 -2.37 -0.47
CA LEU A 222 10.16 -3.39 0.21
C LEU A 222 10.10 -4.74 -0.50
N PHE A 223 8.92 -5.14 -0.96
CA PHE A 223 8.76 -6.38 -1.74
C PHE A 223 9.61 -6.34 -3.03
N LEU A 224 9.62 -5.22 -3.74
CA LEU A 224 10.45 -5.06 -4.93
C LEU A 224 11.96 -5.10 -4.60
N CYS A 225 12.37 -4.66 -3.40
CA CYS A 225 13.75 -4.79 -2.93
C CYS A 225 14.09 -6.25 -2.58
N GLU A 226 13.21 -6.94 -1.85
CA GLU A 226 13.42 -8.34 -1.49
C GLU A 226 13.48 -9.25 -2.71
N ALA A 227 12.67 -8.95 -3.72
CA ALA A 227 12.68 -9.64 -5.01
C ALA A 227 13.88 -9.27 -5.91
N GLY A 228 14.78 -8.40 -5.45
CA GLY A 228 15.98 -7.97 -6.19
C GLY A 228 15.72 -7.04 -7.37
N VAL A 229 14.51 -6.48 -7.47
CA VAL A 229 14.12 -5.56 -8.55
C VAL A 229 14.57 -4.13 -8.27
N LEU A 230 14.62 -3.73 -7.01
CA LEU A 230 15.13 -2.44 -6.56
C LEU A 230 16.31 -2.61 -5.58
N PRO A 231 17.34 -1.76 -5.64
CA PRO A 231 18.44 -1.78 -4.66
C PRO A 231 18.07 -1.09 -3.35
N THR A 232 17.05 -0.23 -3.38
CA THR A 232 16.52 0.54 -2.25
C THR A 232 15.03 0.80 -2.47
N PRO A 233 14.17 0.80 -1.41
CA PRO A 233 12.72 0.93 -1.55
C PRO A 233 12.29 2.37 -1.88
N VAL A 234 12.96 3.01 -2.83
CA VAL A 234 12.69 4.38 -3.26
C VAL A 234 12.10 4.35 -4.66
N LEU A 235 10.80 4.56 -4.73
CA LEU A 235 10.00 4.60 -5.96
C LEU A 235 8.85 5.60 -5.77
N LEU A 236 8.62 6.49 -6.71
CA LEU A 236 7.52 7.48 -6.65
C LEU A 236 6.16 6.83 -6.96
N PHE A 237 5.88 5.72 -6.30
CA PHE A 237 4.64 4.96 -6.49
C PHE A 237 3.42 5.65 -5.87
N SER A 238 3.56 6.21 -4.66
CA SER A 238 2.49 7.00 -4.04
C SER A 238 2.17 8.25 -4.85
N GLN A 239 3.15 8.86 -5.48
CA GLN A 239 2.96 9.98 -6.41
C GLN A 239 2.11 9.56 -7.60
N ALA A 240 2.44 8.43 -8.22
CA ALA A 240 1.68 7.88 -9.36
C ALA A 240 0.25 7.50 -8.97
N LEU A 241 0.02 6.99 -7.75
CA LEU A 241 -1.33 6.72 -7.24
C LEU A 241 -2.08 8.02 -6.93
N LEU A 242 -1.43 9.02 -6.36
CA LEU A 242 -2.04 10.30 -6.02
C LEU A 242 -2.55 11.03 -7.26
N SER A 243 -1.82 10.95 -8.37
CA SER A 243 -2.22 11.56 -9.66
C SER A 243 -3.54 10.98 -10.21
N SER A 244 -3.96 9.80 -9.73
CA SER A 244 -5.18 9.08 -10.11
C SER A 244 -5.90 8.50 -8.88
N ALA A 245 -5.98 9.28 -7.79
CA ALA A 245 -6.48 8.80 -6.50
C ALA A 245 -7.91 8.25 -6.59
N ASP A 246 -8.79 8.91 -7.34
CA ASP A 246 -10.17 8.45 -7.50
C ASP A 246 -10.22 7.10 -8.22
N ASP A 247 -9.43 6.94 -9.31
CA ASP A 247 -9.34 5.67 -10.04
C ASP A 247 -8.76 4.55 -9.16
N TYR A 248 -7.76 4.88 -8.30
CA TYR A 248 -7.18 3.93 -7.37
C TYR A 248 -8.23 3.34 -6.43
N TYR A 249 -9.01 4.18 -5.75
CA TYR A 249 -10.05 3.70 -4.85
C TYR A 249 -11.20 3.02 -5.58
N GLN A 250 -11.57 3.51 -6.78
CA GLN A 250 -12.60 2.88 -7.60
C GLN A 250 -12.18 1.49 -8.09
N ASN A 251 -10.92 1.29 -8.48
CA ASN A 251 -10.42 -0.02 -8.90
C ASN A 251 -10.37 -1.01 -7.73
N ILE A 252 -9.93 -0.60 -6.54
CA ILE A 252 -10.02 -1.45 -5.34
C ILE A 252 -11.47 -1.86 -5.08
N GLN A 253 -12.40 -0.91 -5.10
CA GLN A 253 -13.81 -1.18 -4.87
C GLN A 253 -14.42 -2.07 -5.96
N TYR A 254 -14.11 -1.81 -7.22
CA TYR A 254 -14.59 -2.62 -8.35
C TYR A 254 -14.11 -4.07 -8.21
N THR A 255 -12.82 -4.28 -7.98
CA THR A 255 -12.24 -5.62 -7.81
C THR A 255 -12.85 -6.36 -6.63
N ASN A 256 -13.09 -5.67 -5.51
CA ASN A 256 -13.79 -6.26 -4.38
C ASN A 256 -15.22 -6.71 -4.72
N LEU A 257 -15.94 -5.94 -5.52
CA LEU A 257 -17.33 -6.25 -5.90
C LEU A 257 -17.42 -7.31 -6.99
N SER A 258 -16.54 -7.27 -7.98
CA SER A 258 -16.55 -8.14 -9.16
C SER A 258 -15.72 -9.41 -9.00
N GLN A 259 -14.78 -9.42 -8.06
CA GLN A 259 -13.72 -10.44 -7.90
C GLN A 259 -12.81 -10.54 -9.14
N ASP A 260 -12.79 -9.52 -9.99
CA ASP A 260 -11.95 -9.43 -11.18
C ASP A 260 -10.55 -8.91 -10.82
N MET A 261 -9.66 -9.82 -10.45
CA MET A 261 -8.27 -9.51 -10.11
C MET A 261 -7.49 -8.98 -11.33
N ASN A 262 -7.86 -9.37 -12.54
CA ASN A 262 -7.17 -8.92 -13.75
C ASN A 262 -7.32 -7.41 -13.98
N SER A 263 -8.52 -6.86 -13.75
CA SER A 263 -8.75 -5.41 -13.82
C SER A 263 -7.85 -4.64 -12.85
N TRP A 264 -7.71 -5.15 -11.62
CA TRP A 264 -6.79 -4.57 -10.64
C TRP A 264 -5.34 -4.63 -11.10
N ILE A 265 -4.89 -5.79 -11.57
CA ILE A 265 -3.51 -5.98 -12.03
C ILE A 265 -3.18 -5.01 -13.17
N HIS A 266 -4.05 -4.86 -14.17
CA HIS A 266 -3.85 -3.89 -15.26
C HIS A 266 -3.69 -2.46 -14.74
N PHE A 267 -4.56 -2.04 -13.84
CA PHE A 267 -4.47 -0.73 -13.21
C PHE A 267 -3.14 -0.57 -12.45
N PHE A 268 -2.80 -1.54 -11.61
CA PHE A 268 -1.60 -1.50 -10.79
C PHE A 268 -0.33 -1.44 -11.63
N LEU A 269 -0.19 -2.30 -12.65
CA LEU A 269 0.97 -2.30 -13.55
C LEU A 269 1.15 -0.95 -14.25
N LEU A 270 0.04 -0.32 -14.68
CA LEU A 270 0.08 1.01 -15.27
C LEU A 270 0.57 2.07 -14.25
N ARG A 271 0.09 2.03 -13.01
CA ARG A 271 0.55 2.97 -11.97
C ARG A 271 2.00 2.72 -11.58
N LEU A 272 2.41 1.46 -11.53
CA LEU A 272 3.80 1.09 -11.28
C LEU A 272 4.72 1.63 -12.39
N GLU A 273 4.34 1.49 -13.66
CA GLU A 273 5.06 2.06 -14.79
C GLU A 273 5.17 3.60 -14.68
N CYS A 274 4.08 4.28 -14.32
CA CYS A 274 4.11 5.72 -14.07
C CYS A 274 5.11 6.07 -12.96
N GLY A 275 5.07 5.40 -11.82
CA GLY A 275 5.98 5.64 -10.70
C GLY A 275 7.46 5.45 -11.08
N VAL A 276 7.78 4.41 -11.86
CA VAL A 276 9.14 4.20 -12.36
C VAL A 276 9.58 5.34 -13.29
N ARG A 277 8.72 5.76 -14.22
CA ARG A 277 9.02 6.87 -15.14
C ARG A 277 9.19 8.20 -14.42
N GLU A 278 8.36 8.49 -13.42
CA GLU A 278 8.48 9.68 -12.59
C GLU A 278 9.80 9.66 -11.81
N THR A 279 10.17 8.51 -11.24
CA THR A 279 11.45 8.35 -10.54
C THR A 279 12.64 8.55 -11.48
N LEU A 280 12.62 7.96 -12.68
CA LEU A 280 13.65 8.18 -13.71
C LEU A 280 13.70 9.64 -14.15
N GLY A 281 12.55 10.30 -14.31
CA GLY A 281 12.45 11.72 -14.68
C GLY A 281 13.12 12.64 -13.66
N ALA A 282 13.02 12.32 -12.36
CA ALA A 282 13.62 13.14 -11.31
C ALA A 282 15.15 13.23 -11.42
N PHE A 283 15.83 12.21 -11.95
CA PHE A 283 17.27 12.26 -12.20
C PHE A 283 17.67 13.22 -13.34
N SER A 284 16.77 13.45 -14.29
CA SER A 284 17.04 14.30 -15.45
C SER A 284 17.06 15.79 -15.12
N PHE A 285 16.42 16.21 -14.03
CA PHE A 285 16.41 17.61 -13.58
C PHE A 285 17.62 18.00 -12.76
N GLN A 286 18.39 17.05 -12.23
CA GLN A 286 19.57 17.30 -11.40
C GLN A 286 20.88 17.35 -12.21
N SER A 287 20.82 16.97 -13.49
CA SER A 287 21.98 17.01 -14.40
C SER A 287 22.10 18.36 -15.14
N ARG A 288 21.31 19.37 -14.76
CA ARG A 288 21.38 20.74 -15.26
C ARG A 288 21.76 21.72 -14.16
#